data_ffbf35f68f4ed12ec0bbafadaf07022a
#
_entry.id   ffbf35f68f4ed12ec0bbafadaf07022a
#
_cell.length_a   1.000
_cell.length_b   1.000
_cell.length_c   1.000
_cell.angle_alpha   90.00
_cell.angle_beta   90.00
_cell.angle_gamma   90.00
#
_symmetry.space_group_name_H-M   'P 1'
#
loop_
_entity.id
_entity.type
_entity.pdbx_description
1 polymer ?
#
loop_
_entity_poly.entity_id
_entity_poly.type
_entity_poly.pdbx_seq_one_letter_code
_entity_poly.pdbx_strand_id
1 'polypeptide(L)'
;MERYFFGNNSGYGFFNLYEKELKSKDKVVLLKGGSGTGKSSLMKKIAKKAKSLGLDYELWFCSGDPQSLDGVFVKDKNVAVVDATSPHAIGVDIPVVKDVIFDLASSLDASKLQGVREEVENKMICKKQHFMRVYQYLKSALRHLYNQFEIEKQGVDEDKIRAYASSVARDLKPVGNKVRELFSRAICPSGESEYFDHLREKRVTLVKGCAYAKKVFFDEMSKLRKGVTLLLSPLDPTTCEGMICGTDAYVENPGHFANDTVIDLGVFGERYDKDDATEEANNVVLQTAFAVERLNKARQAHMSIEDIFVPAMDFENNDRILKEIEKLIFG
;
A
#
# COMPACT_ATOMS: atom_id res chain seq x y z
N MET A 1 -16.19 2.32 5.93
CA MET A 1 -14.88 1.66 6.14
C MET A 1 -14.26 1.38 4.79
N GLU A 2 -12.98 1.73 4.60
CA GLU A 2 -12.20 1.55 3.37
C GLU A 2 -10.86 0.87 3.69
N ARG A 3 -10.30 0.17 2.71
CA ARG A 3 -9.07 -0.60 2.83
C ARG A 3 -8.04 -0.12 1.82
N TYR A 4 -6.78 0.00 2.26
CA TYR A 4 -5.67 0.51 1.46
C TYR A 4 -4.34 -0.12 1.86
N PHE A 5 -3.32 0.14 1.04
CA PHE A 5 -1.92 -0.07 1.40
C PHE A 5 -1.18 1.28 1.32
N PHE A 6 -0.33 1.54 2.30
CA PHE A 6 0.58 2.69 2.32
C PHE A 6 2.05 2.26 2.30
N GLY A 7 2.32 0.97 2.43
CA GLY A 7 3.60 0.33 2.19
C GLY A 7 3.47 -0.76 1.14
N ASN A 8 4.38 -0.81 0.17
CA ASN A 8 4.32 -1.80 -0.90
C ASN A 8 5.70 -2.29 -1.33
N ASN A 9 5.76 -3.55 -1.77
CA ASN A 9 6.94 -4.11 -2.42
C ASN A 9 6.94 -3.71 -3.90
N SER A 10 8.00 -3.07 -4.36
CA SER A 10 8.07 -2.51 -5.72
C SER A 10 9.41 -2.78 -6.40
N GLY A 11 9.53 -2.40 -7.65
CA GLY A 11 10.78 -2.43 -8.41
C GLY A 11 11.89 -1.53 -7.86
N TYR A 12 11.53 -0.58 -6.99
CA TYR A 12 12.45 0.31 -6.27
C TYR A 12 12.76 -0.13 -4.84
N GLY A 13 12.28 -1.31 -4.44
CA GLY A 13 12.36 -1.77 -3.06
C GLY A 13 11.04 -1.57 -2.31
N PHE A 14 11.10 -1.50 -0.97
CA PHE A 14 9.92 -1.17 -0.18
C PHE A 14 9.59 0.32 -0.33
N PHE A 15 8.42 0.61 -0.89
CA PHE A 15 7.95 1.97 -1.11
C PHE A 15 6.99 2.37 0.01
N ASN A 16 7.27 3.51 0.67
CA ASN A 16 6.61 3.93 1.90
C ASN A 16 5.90 5.28 1.71
N LEU A 17 4.58 5.30 1.88
CA LEU A 17 3.74 6.51 1.84
C LEU A 17 3.31 6.99 3.23
N TYR A 18 3.64 6.26 4.31
CA TYR A 18 3.17 6.57 5.67
C TYR A 18 3.55 7.97 6.11
N GLU A 19 4.81 8.38 5.95
CA GLU A 19 5.25 9.72 6.37
C GLU A 19 4.44 10.84 5.70
N LYS A 20 4.13 10.68 4.41
CA LYS A 20 3.33 11.66 3.65
C LYS A 20 1.89 11.69 4.16
N GLU A 21 1.28 10.52 4.36
CA GLU A 21 -0.11 10.38 4.81
C GLU A 21 -0.29 10.91 6.23
N LEU A 22 0.64 10.59 7.14
CA LEU A 22 0.56 10.97 8.55
C LEU A 22 0.73 12.47 8.81
N LYS A 23 1.35 13.23 7.90
CA LYS A 23 1.48 14.69 8.03
C LYS A 23 0.15 15.40 8.18
N SER A 24 -0.91 14.85 7.61
CA SER A 24 -2.25 15.45 7.62
C SER A 24 -3.10 15.08 8.83
N LYS A 25 -2.62 14.22 9.73
CA LYS A 25 -3.37 13.76 10.90
C LYS A 25 -3.16 14.68 12.09
N ASP A 26 -4.20 14.85 12.90
CA ASP A 26 -4.13 15.68 14.11
C ASP A 26 -3.37 14.95 15.22
N LYS A 27 -3.52 13.61 15.28
CA LYS A 27 -2.79 12.76 16.21
C LYS A 27 -2.36 11.45 15.56
N VAL A 28 -1.15 10.99 15.92
CA VAL A 28 -0.56 9.75 15.45
C VAL A 28 -0.09 8.93 16.65
N VAL A 29 -0.60 7.72 16.77
CA VAL A 29 -0.13 6.74 17.73
C VAL A 29 0.85 5.80 17.04
N LEU A 30 2.11 5.83 17.47
CA LEU A 30 3.20 5.03 16.95
C LEU A 30 3.39 3.78 17.81
N LEU A 31 3.05 2.62 17.28
CA LEU A 31 3.26 1.34 17.96
C LEU A 31 4.68 0.85 17.67
N LYS A 32 5.48 0.70 18.71
CA LYS A 32 6.78 0.05 18.68
C LYS A 32 6.67 -1.38 19.20
N GLY A 33 7.66 -2.21 18.93
CA GLY A 33 7.72 -3.61 19.33
C GLY A 33 8.17 -4.49 18.15
N GLY A 34 8.68 -5.66 18.44
CA GLY A 34 9.13 -6.63 17.44
C GLY A 34 7.98 -7.41 16.79
N SER A 35 8.36 -8.48 16.07
CA SER A 35 7.41 -9.47 15.57
C SER A 35 6.69 -10.15 16.75
N GLY A 36 5.42 -10.48 16.59
CA GLY A 36 4.64 -11.21 17.60
C GLY A 36 4.17 -10.38 18.81
N THR A 37 4.46 -9.06 18.89
CA THR A 37 4.06 -8.23 20.04
C THR A 37 2.60 -7.77 20.02
N GLY A 38 1.79 -8.22 19.06
CA GLY A 38 0.35 -7.98 19.02
C GLY A 38 -0.09 -6.64 18.40
N LYS A 39 0.78 -5.87 17.70
CA LYS A 39 0.45 -4.58 17.08
C LYS A 39 -0.78 -4.66 16.17
N SER A 40 -0.80 -5.58 15.22
CA SER A 40 -1.93 -5.78 14.30
C SER A 40 -3.23 -6.14 15.05
N SER A 41 -3.16 -7.01 16.06
CA SER A 41 -4.31 -7.38 16.89
C SER A 41 -4.87 -6.19 17.66
N LEU A 42 -4.00 -5.32 18.18
CA LEU A 42 -4.39 -4.09 18.87
C LEU A 42 -5.11 -3.13 17.89
N MET A 43 -4.55 -2.92 16.71
CA MET A 43 -5.18 -2.07 15.68
C MET A 43 -6.54 -2.63 15.23
N LYS A 44 -6.70 -3.97 15.11
CA LYS A 44 -7.99 -4.61 14.84
C LYS A 44 -9.02 -4.38 15.95
N LYS A 45 -8.60 -4.38 17.23
CA LYS A 45 -9.48 -4.04 18.38
C LYS A 45 -9.93 -2.58 18.31
N ILE A 46 -9.04 -1.64 17.99
CA ILE A 46 -9.38 -0.22 17.79
C ILE A 46 -10.37 -0.05 16.63
N ALA A 47 -10.16 -0.69 15.49
CA ALA A 47 -11.08 -0.66 14.37
C ALA A 47 -12.47 -1.21 14.76
N LYS A 48 -12.51 -2.31 15.52
CA LYS A 48 -13.77 -2.87 16.05
C LYS A 48 -14.49 -1.88 16.97
N LYS A 49 -13.75 -1.16 17.82
CA LYS A 49 -14.30 -0.12 18.69
C LYS A 49 -14.85 1.06 17.89
N ALA A 50 -14.10 1.58 16.91
CA ALA A 50 -14.57 2.64 16.02
C ALA A 50 -15.88 2.23 15.31
N LYS A 51 -15.95 0.99 14.77
CA LYS A 51 -17.17 0.44 14.18
C LYS A 51 -18.33 0.41 15.16
N SER A 52 -18.11 -0.02 16.41
CA SER A 52 -19.18 -0.10 17.43
C SER A 52 -19.72 1.27 17.83
N LEU A 53 -18.92 2.32 17.66
CA LEU A 53 -19.31 3.71 17.90
C LEU A 53 -19.90 4.41 16.65
N GLY A 54 -20.05 3.69 15.53
CA GLY A 54 -20.57 4.24 14.28
C GLY A 54 -19.62 5.21 13.57
N LEU A 55 -18.32 5.23 13.94
CA LEU A 55 -17.33 6.12 13.37
C LEU A 55 -16.81 5.58 12.03
N ASP A 56 -16.49 6.48 11.09
CA ASP A 56 -15.82 6.09 9.84
C ASP A 56 -14.33 5.89 10.06
N TYR A 57 -13.80 4.83 9.44
CA TYR A 57 -12.40 4.45 9.59
C TYR A 57 -11.83 3.76 8.35
N GLU A 58 -10.51 3.78 8.25
CA GLU A 58 -9.74 3.05 7.24
C GLU A 58 -8.88 1.99 7.88
N LEU A 59 -8.65 0.90 7.14
CA LEU A 59 -7.71 -0.16 7.47
C LEU A 59 -6.56 -0.12 6.47
N TRP A 60 -5.34 0.01 6.99
CA TRP A 60 -4.12 0.02 6.19
C TRP A 60 -3.41 -1.31 6.36
N PHE A 61 -3.40 -2.10 5.28
CA PHE A 61 -2.92 -3.47 5.31
C PHE A 61 -1.41 -3.57 5.05
N CYS A 62 -0.80 -4.60 5.59
CA CYS A 62 0.60 -4.92 5.38
C CYS A 62 0.81 -5.67 4.06
N SER A 63 1.70 -5.17 3.19
CA SER A 63 2.07 -5.88 1.97
C SER A 63 2.97 -7.10 2.22
N GLY A 64 3.57 -7.21 3.40
CA GLY A 64 4.34 -8.38 3.83
C GLY A 64 3.50 -9.50 4.43
N ASP A 65 2.31 -9.17 4.97
CA ASP A 65 1.30 -10.10 5.47
C ASP A 65 -0.09 -9.50 5.32
N PRO A 66 -0.83 -9.81 4.24
CA PRO A 66 -2.13 -9.19 3.95
C PRO A 66 -3.24 -9.56 4.94
N GLN A 67 -2.98 -10.39 5.95
CA GLN A 67 -3.88 -10.62 7.07
C GLN A 67 -3.61 -9.66 8.25
N SER A 68 -2.49 -8.94 8.22
CA SER A 68 -2.05 -8.01 9.25
C SER A 68 -2.35 -6.56 8.85
N LEU A 69 -2.54 -5.71 9.87
CA LEU A 69 -2.65 -4.27 9.70
C LEU A 69 -1.31 -3.61 10.02
N ASP A 70 -0.92 -2.67 9.19
CA ASP A 70 0.15 -1.70 9.46
C ASP A 70 -0.42 -0.38 9.99
N GLY A 71 -1.75 -0.14 9.85
CA GLY A 71 -2.39 1.03 10.40
C GLY A 71 -3.91 0.93 10.47
N VAL A 72 -4.49 1.77 11.33
CA VAL A 72 -5.92 2.09 11.38
C VAL A 72 -6.07 3.59 11.53
N PHE A 73 -6.94 4.20 10.72
CA PHE A 73 -7.21 5.62 10.76
C PHE A 73 -8.68 5.86 11.08
N VAL A 74 -8.97 6.47 12.22
CA VAL A 74 -10.32 6.87 12.64
C VAL A 74 -10.58 8.26 12.07
N LYS A 75 -11.33 8.34 10.96
CA LYS A 75 -11.52 9.56 10.17
C LYS A 75 -12.19 10.68 10.98
N ASP A 76 -13.28 10.36 11.68
CA ASP A 76 -14.06 11.34 12.46
C ASP A 76 -13.27 11.96 13.62
N LYS A 77 -12.19 11.34 14.05
CA LYS A 77 -11.29 11.82 15.09
C LYS A 77 -9.98 12.38 14.54
N ASN A 78 -9.71 12.20 13.25
CA ASN A 78 -8.45 12.48 12.57
C ASN A 78 -7.22 11.89 13.28
N VAL A 79 -7.35 10.67 13.83
CA VAL A 79 -6.31 9.96 14.56
C VAL A 79 -5.91 8.69 13.82
N ALA A 80 -4.61 8.52 13.58
CA ALA A 80 -4.04 7.28 13.03
C ALA A 80 -3.26 6.51 14.11
N VAL A 81 -3.39 5.19 14.11
CA VAL A 81 -2.56 4.26 14.89
C VAL A 81 -1.79 3.41 13.91
N VAL A 82 -0.47 3.39 13.97
CA VAL A 82 0.38 2.75 12.96
C VAL A 82 1.50 1.92 13.57
N ASP A 83 1.87 0.87 12.86
CA ASP A 83 3.12 0.15 13.11
C ASP A 83 4.31 1.05 12.72
N ALA A 84 5.12 1.42 13.70
CA ALA A 84 6.31 2.26 13.51
C ALA A 84 7.61 1.46 13.63
N THR A 85 7.57 0.14 13.32
CA THR A 85 8.76 -0.71 13.24
C THR A 85 9.25 -0.87 11.81
N SER A 86 10.51 -1.28 11.62
CA SER A 86 11.06 -1.53 10.28
C SER A 86 10.22 -2.58 9.52
N PRO A 87 9.91 -2.36 8.23
CA PRO A 87 10.49 -1.37 7.30
C PRO A 87 9.82 0.01 7.33
N HIS A 88 8.74 0.23 8.11
CA HIS A 88 8.01 1.50 8.13
C HIS A 88 8.75 2.61 8.87
N ALA A 89 9.60 2.28 9.83
CA ALA A 89 10.54 3.14 10.58
C ALA A 89 10.10 4.62 10.78
N ILE A 90 8.82 4.82 11.13
CA ILE A 90 8.23 6.16 11.28
C ILE A 90 8.82 6.83 12.52
N GLY A 91 9.38 8.02 12.33
CA GLY A 91 9.90 8.88 13.39
C GLY A 91 8.81 9.68 14.10
N VAL A 92 9.18 10.29 15.22
CA VAL A 92 8.36 11.28 15.92
C VAL A 92 8.61 12.64 15.29
N ASP A 93 7.55 13.33 14.88
CA ASP A 93 7.61 14.67 14.28
C ASP A 93 7.36 15.75 15.37
N ILE A 94 6.24 15.65 16.09
CA ILE A 94 5.87 16.57 17.15
C ILE A 94 5.49 15.77 18.42
N PRO A 95 6.48 15.52 19.33
CA PRO A 95 6.26 14.66 20.49
C PRO A 95 5.10 15.12 21.37
N VAL A 96 4.27 14.18 21.82
CA VAL A 96 3.13 14.35 22.74
C VAL A 96 1.98 15.17 22.15
N VAL A 97 2.28 16.27 21.46
CA VAL A 97 1.26 17.17 20.88
C VAL A 97 0.53 16.45 19.74
N LYS A 98 1.29 15.85 18.81
CA LYS A 98 0.79 15.06 17.68
C LYS A 98 1.10 13.59 17.84
N ASP A 99 2.37 13.25 18.09
CA ASP A 99 2.87 11.88 18.04
C ASP A 99 3.03 11.30 19.45
N VAL A 100 2.40 10.14 19.69
CA VAL A 100 2.50 9.41 20.95
C VAL A 100 3.03 8.02 20.67
N ILE A 101 4.06 7.60 21.39
CA ILE A 101 4.67 6.26 21.24
C ILE A 101 4.12 5.34 22.33
N PHE A 102 3.74 4.12 21.93
CA PHE A 102 3.52 2.98 22.80
C PHE A 102 4.44 1.85 22.39
N ASP A 103 5.22 1.37 23.37
CA ASP A 103 6.15 0.25 23.16
C ASP A 103 5.55 -1.04 23.69
N LEU A 104 5.08 -1.90 22.77
CA LEU A 104 4.53 -3.21 23.11
C LEU A 104 5.62 -4.22 23.48
N ALA A 105 6.90 -3.93 23.23
CA ALA A 105 7.99 -4.77 23.72
C ALA A 105 8.09 -4.74 25.27
N SER A 106 7.54 -3.71 25.91
CA SER A 106 7.41 -3.66 27.38
C SER A 106 6.53 -4.76 27.97
N SER A 107 5.74 -5.44 27.13
CA SER A 107 4.90 -6.59 27.51
C SER A 107 5.61 -7.94 27.33
N LEU A 108 6.89 -7.95 26.96
CA LEU A 108 7.66 -9.19 26.80
C LEU A 108 8.30 -9.62 28.15
N ASP A 109 8.11 -10.87 28.53
CA ASP A 109 8.80 -11.51 29.65
C ASP A 109 10.22 -11.89 29.20
N ALA A 110 11.19 -11.08 29.63
CA ALA A 110 12.60 -11.29 29.30
C ALA A 110 13.16 -12.63 29.82
N SER A 111 12.57 -13.20 30.88
CA SER A 111 13.02 -14.50 31.42
C SER A 111 12.77 -15.65 30.46
N LYS A 112 11.68 -15.58 29.69
CA LYS A 112 11.31 -16.58 28.67
C LYS A 112 12.11 -16.45 27.37
N LEU A 113 12.83 -15.35 27.20
CA LEU A 113 13.64 -15.04 26.00
C LEU A 113 15.14 -15.24 26.22
N GLN A 114 15.52 -15.82 27.38
CA GLN A 114 16.92 -16.12 27.64
C GLN A 114 17.43 -17.22 26.69
N GLY A 115 18.63 -16.99 26.12
CA GLY A 115 19.29 -17.95 25.24
C GLY A 115 18.78 -18.04 23.81
N VAL A 116 17.67 -17.35 23.44
CA VAL A 116 17.10 -17.43 22.07
C VAL A 116 17.74 -16.44 21.08
N ARG A 117 18.68 -15.62 21.52
CA ARG A 117 19.24 -14.52 20.72
C ARG A 117 19.79 -14.99 19.37
N GLU A 118 20.65 -16.01 19.38
CA GLU A 118 21.30 -16.52 18.16
C GLU A 118 20.26 -17.08 17.18
N GLU A 119 19.26 -17.80 17.69
CA GLU A 119 18.17 -18.33 16.87
C GLU A 119 17.38 -17.20 16.19
N VAL A 120 17.02 -16.15 16.94
CA VAL A 120 16.30 -14.98 16.41
C VAL A 120 17.13 -14.26 15.37
N GLU A 121 18.42 -14.00 15.65
CA GLU A 121 19.34 -13.34 14.71
C GLU A 121 19.45 -14.13 13.40
N ASN A 122 19.58 -15.45 13.46
CA ASN A 122 19.65 -16.32 12.27
C ASN A 122 18.35 -16.26 11.45
N LYS A 123 17.19 -16.28 12.10
CA LYS A 123 15.88 -16.13 11.42
C LYS A 123 15.72 -14.74 10.79
N MET A 124 16.17 -13.67 11.46
CA MET A 124 16.18 -12.32 10.92
C MET A 124 17.07 -12.20 9.68
N ILE A 125 18.26 -12.81 9.70
CA ILE A 125 19.18 -12.86 8.55
C ILE A 125 18.51 -13.59 7.38
N CYS A 126 17.90 -14.75 7.63
CA CYS A 126 17.18 -15.52 6.62
C CYS A 126 16.05 -14.70 5.98
N LYS A 127 15.21 -14.05 6.80
CA LYS A 127 14.14 -13.13 6.35
C LYS A 127 14.70 -12.02 5.46
N LYS A 128 15.78 -11.36 5.90
CA LYS A 128 16.43 -10.29 5.14
C LYS A 128 16.95 -10.77 3.78
N GLN A 129 17.56 -11.95 3.73
CA GLN A 129 18.05 -12.55 2.47
C GLN A 129 16.91 -12.82 1.49
N HIS A 130 15.74 -13.26 1.96
CA HIS A 130 14.57 -13.42 1.10
C HIS A 130 14.09 -12.08 0.54
N PHE A 131 13.97 -11.02 1.35
CA PHE A 131 13.59 -9.69 0.88
C PHE A 131 14.59 -9.12 -0.14
N MET A 132 15.90 -9.33 0.04
CA MET A 132 16.90 -8.93 -0.96
C MET A 132 16.63 -9.57 -2.33
N ARG A 133 16.25 -10.86 -2.36
CA ARG A 133 15.90 -11.56 -3.60
C ARG A 133 14.56 -11.08 -4.17
N VAL A 134 13.57 -10.78 -3.33
CA VAL A 134 12.31 -10.15 -3.76
C VAL A 134 12.59 -8.92 -4.60
N TYR A 135 13.38 -8.00 -4.06
CA TYR A 135 13.65 -6.75 -4.76
C TYR A 135 14.52 -6.90 -6.01
N GLN A 136 15.35 -7.94 -6.10
CA GLN A 136 16.04 -8.27 -7.34
C GLN A 136 15.07 -8.70 -8.44
N TYR A 137 14.09 -9.57 -8.12
CA TYR A 137 13.08 -10.00 -9.07
C TYR A 137 12.15 -8.86 -9.46
N LEU A 138 11.67 -8.04 -8.50
CA LEU A 138 10.81 -6.90 -8.82
C LEU A 138 11.54 -5.83 -9.64
N LYS A 139 12.83 -5.63 -9.42
CA LYS A 139 13.66 -4.76 -10.27
C LYS A 139 13.79 -5.30 -11.69
N SER A 140 13.89 -6.63 -11.85
CA SER A 140 13.86 -7.27 -13.17
C SER A 140 12.50 -7.10 -13.84
N ALA A 141 11.40 -7.32 -13.10
CA ALA A 141 10.05 -7.08 -13.61
C ALA A 141 9.85 -5.64 -14.08
N LEU A 142 10.31 -4.67 -13.30
CA LEU A 142 10.25 -3.25 -13.67
C LEU A 142 11.02 -2.96 -14.96
N ARG A 143 12.18 -3.59 -15.16
CA ARG A 143 12.95 -3.44 -16.39
C ARG A 143 12.19 -3.96 -17.60
N HIS A 144 11.56 -5.14 -17.48
CA HIS A 144 10.71 -5.70 -18.55
C HIS A 144 9.50 -4.79 -18.83
N LEU A 145 8.88 -4.19 -17.81
CA LEU A 145 7.82 -3.22 -18.00
C LEU A 145 8.29 -1.99 -18.81
N TYR A 146 9.49 -1.50 -18.55
CA TYR A 146 10.04 -0.39 -19.32
C TYR A 146 10.42 -0.78 -20.76
N ASN A 147 10.93 -1.99 -20.98
CA ASN A 147 11.13 -2.50 -22.33
C ASN A 147 9.80 -2.57 -23.10
N GLN A 148 8.75 -3.08 -22.46
CA GLN A 148 7.39 -3.08 -23.02
C GLN A 148 6.95 -1.66 -23.40
N PHE A 149 7.17 -0.67 -22.53
CA PHE A 149 6.85 0.74 -22.83
C PHE A 149 7.61 1.27 -24.05
N GLU A 150 8.91 0.95 -24.19
CA GLU A 150 9.69 1.40 -25.35
C GLU A 150 9.21 0.78 -26.67
N ILE A 151 8.71 -0.47 -26.64
CA ILE A 151 8.11 -1.11 -27.82
C ILE A 151 6.77 -0.44 -28.13
N GLU A 152 5.87 -0.34 -27.18
CA GLU A 152 4.51 0.20 -27.35
C GLU A 152 4.53 1.68 -27.76
N LYS A 153 5.47 2.45 -27.24
CA LYS A 153 5.67 3.87 -27.56
C LYS A 153 5.83 4.16 -29.06
N GLN A 154 6.43 3.23 -29.80
CA GLN A 154 6.67 3.41 -31.24
C GLN A 154 5.37 3.48 -32.05
N GLY A 155 4.28 2.93 -31.54
CA GLY A 155 3.00 2.85 -32.23
C GLY A 155 1.86 3.66 -31.62
N VAL A 156 2.14 4.47 -30.59
CA VAL A 156 1.15 5.26 -29.85
C VAL A 156 1.35 6.76 -30.13
N ASP A 157 0.28 7.46 -30.41
CA ASP A 157 0.27 8.93 -30.56
C ASP A 157 0.17 9.58 -29.17
N GLU A 158 1.33 9.78 -28.55
CA GLU A 158 1.45 10.31 -27.20
C GLU A 158 0.82 11.71 -27.06
N ASP A 159 1.00 12.58 -28.06
CA ASP A 159 0.51 13.96 -28.02
C ASP A 159 -1.03 13.98 -28.02
N LYS A 160 -1.67 13.11 -28.78
CA LYS A 160 -3.14 13.01 -28.79
C LYS A 160 -3.65 12.45 -27.46
N ILE A 161 -2.97 11.45 -26.85
CA ILE A 161 -3.37 10.92 -25.54
C ILE A 161 -3.26 12.02 -24.49
N ARG A 162 -2.16 12.79 -24.46
CA ARG A 162 -1.97 13.91 -23.52
C ARG A 162 -3.04 14.99 -23.70
N ALA A 163 -3.32 15.38 -24.95
CA ALA A 163 -4.35 16.36 -25.24
C ALA A 163 -5.74 15.89 -24.79
N TYR A 164 -6.05 14.62 -25.01
CA TYR A 164 -7.30 14.01 -24.57
C TYR A 164 -7.39 13.93 -23.04
N ALA A 165 -6.36 13.43 -22.36
CA ALA A 165 -6.30 13.37 -20.91
C ALA A 165 -6.43 14.76 -20.26
N SER A 166 -5.77 15.79 -20.84
CA SER A 166 -5.92 17.18 -20.41
C SER A 166 -7.35 17.71 -20.62
N SER A 167 -8.06 17.27 -21.67
CA SER A 167 -9.47 17.63 -21.83
C SER A 167 -10.36 17.00 -20.77
N VAL A 168 -10.14 15.72 -20.45
CA VAL A 168 -10.84 15.02 -19.38
C VAL A 168 -10.57 15.70 -18.03
N ALA A 169 -9.30 16.03 -17.74
CA ALA A 169 -8.90 16.67 -16.48
C ALA A 169 -9.56 18.05 -16.27
N ARG A 170 -9.80 18.80 -17.33
CA ARG A 170 -10.48 20.14 -17.25
C ARG A 170 -11.93 20.05 -16.79
N ASP A 171 -12.61 18.96 -17.09
CA ASP A 171 -14.01 18.77 -16.75
C ASP A 171 -14.20 18.25 -15.31
N LEU A 172 -13.12 17.85 -14.65
CA LEU A 172 -13.15 17.35 -13.29
C LEU A 172 -13.39 18.47 -12.28
N LYS A 173 -14.06 18.12 -11.19
CA LYS A 173 -14.35 19.02 -10.06
C LYS A 173 -13.60 18.55 -8.82
N PRO A 174 -12.35 18.99 -8.61
CA PRO A 174 -11.59 18.60 -7.44
C PRO A 174 -12.27 19.02 -6.14
N VAL A 175 -12.18 18.16 -5.11
CA VAL A 175 -12.73 18.42 -3.78
C VAL A 175 -11.59 18.64 -2.80
N GLY A 176 -11.44 19.86 -2.31
CA GLY A 176 -10.34 20.25 -1.41
C GLY A 176 -9.05 20.62 -2.15
N ASN A 177 -7.96 20.77 -1.42
CA ASN A 177 -6.69 21.28 -1.94
C ASN A 177 -5.52 20.29 -1.85
N LYS A 178 -5.74 19.09 -1.28
CA LYS A 178 -4.67 18.12 -1.05
C LYS A 178 -4.66 17.06 -2.15
N VAL A 179 -3.47 16.55 -2.45
CA VAL A 179 -3.29 15.31 -3.22
C VAL A 179 -3.02 14.21 -2.21
N ARG A 180 -3.78 13.14 -2.29
CA ARG A 180 -3.54 11.91 -1.56
C ARG A 180 -2.95 10.86 -2.49
N GLU A 181 -1.97 10.11 -2.03
CA GLU A 181 -1.39 8.98 -2.75
C GLU A 181 -1.59 7.72 -1.91
N LEU A 182 -1.99 6.64 -2.55
CA LEU A 182 -2.18 5.34 -1.90
C LEU A 182 -2.06 4.21 -2.92
N PHE A 183 -2.01 2.99 -2.44
CA PHE A 183 -2.10 1.80 -3.26
C PHE A 183 -3.44 1.11 -3.00
N SER A 184 -4.20 0.84 -4.06
CA SER A 184 -5.37 -0.05 -4.04
C SER A 184 -4.97 -1.52 -4.14
N ARG A 185 -3.80 -1.78 -4.69
CA ARG A 185 -3.21 -3.11 -4.88
C ARG A 185 -1.80 -3.16 -4.32
N ALA A 186 -1.35 -4.34 -3.89
CA ALA A 186 0.01 -4.55 -3.41
C ALA A 186 0.54 -5.93 -3.79
N ILE A 187 1.86 -6.02 -4.00
CA ILE A 187 2.55 -7.30 -4.24
C ILE A 187 2.82 -7.95 -2.89
N CYS A 188 2.09 -9.03 -2.61
CA CYS A 188 2.02 -9.74 -1.33
C CYS A 188 2.51 -11.19 -1.43
N PRO A 189 2.75 -11.90 -0.31
CA PRO A 189 3.13 -13.32 -0.31
C PRO A 189 2.12 -14.25 -0.99
N SER A 190 0.83 -13.89 -1.01
CA SER A 190 -0.25 -14.65 -1.66
C SER A 190 -0.45 -14.30 -3.13
N GLY A 191 0.40 -13.48 -3.70
CA GLY A 191 0.21 -12.84 -5.00
C GLY A 191 -0.16 -11.38 -4.86
N GLU A 192 -0.84 -10.83 -5.85
CA GLU A 192 -1.37 -9.47 -5.76
C GLU A 192 -2.62 -9.45 -4.87
N SER A 193 -2.62 -8.58 -3.88
CA SER A 193 -3.79 -8.31 -3.04
C SER A 193 -4.38 -6.95 -3.39
N GLU A 194 -5.71 -6.85 -3.44
CA GLU A 194 -6.39 -5.67 -3.95
C GLU A 194 -7.62 -5.30 -3.11
N TYR A 195 -7.85 -4.00 -2.97
CA TYR A 195 -9.00 -3.41 -2.30
C TYR A 195 -9.55 -2.26 -3.15
N PHE A 196 -10.83 -2.34 -3.48
CA PHE A 196 -11.50 -1.35 -4.32
C PHE A 196 -12.66 -0.64 -3.60
N ASP A 197 -12.68 -0.65 -2.26
CA ASP A 197 -13.76 -0.02 -1.47
C ASP A 197 -13.95 1.48 -1.81
N HIS A 198 -12.87 2.15 -2.20
CA HIS A 198 -12.86 3.55 -2.61
C HIS A 198 -13.61 3.85 -3.92
N LEU A 199 -13.97 2.83 -4.69
CA LEU A 199 -14.81 2.96 -5.88
C LEU A 199 -16.31 2.91 -5.56
N ARG A 200 -16.67 2.57 -4.31
CA ARG A 200 -18.07 2.57 -3.88
C ARG A 200 -18.66 3.97 -4.03
N GLU A 201 -19.85 4.03 -4.63
CA GLU A 201 -20.56 5.30 -4.88
C GLU A 201 -19.81 6.27 -5.82
N LYS A 202 -18.83 5.78 -6.58
CA LYS A 202 -18.15 6.56 -7.62
C LYS A 202 -18.70 6.22 -8.98
N ARG A 203 -18.68 7.22 -9.87
CA ARG A 203 -18.85 7.02 -11.31
C ARG A 203 -17.52 6.51 -11.86
N VAL A 204 -17.48 5.22 -12.18
CA VAL A 204 -16.25 4.52 -12.55
C VAL A 204 -16.04 4.56 -14.06
N THR A 205 -14.95 5.13 -14.50
CA THR A 205 -14.48 5.09 -15.90
C THR A 205 -13.31 4.11 -16.01
N LEU A 206 -13.50 3.04 -16.79
CA LEU A 206 -12.45 2.10 -17.13
C LEU A 206 -11.59 2.66 -18.26
N VAL A 207 -10.27 2.75 -18.03
CA VAL A 207 -9.29 3.19 -19.04
C VAL A 207 -8.62 1.96 -19.64
N LYS A 208 -8.87 1.71 -20.92
CA LYS A 208 -8.30 0.61 -21.73
C LYS A 208 -7.22 1.11 -22.67
N GLY A 209 -6.36 0.23 -23.09
CA GLY A 209 -5.25 0.47 -24.02
C GLY A 209 -4.02 -0.31 -23.63
N CYS A 210 -2.96 -0.21 -24.40
CA CYS A 210 -1.67 -0.79 -24.05
C CYS A 210 -1.08 -0.12 -22.77
N ALA A 211 -0.10 -0.75 -22.16
CA ALA A 211 0.44 -0.30 -20.89
C ALA A 211 1.04 1.11 -20.96
N TYR A 212 1.75 1.41 -22.05
CA TYR A 212 2.33 2.74 -22.28
C TYR A 212 1.25 3.82 -22.50
N ALA A 213 0.20 3.55 -23.28
CA ALA A 213 -0.89 4.49 -23.50
C ALA A 213 -1.60 4.88 -22.19
N LYS A 214 -1.88 3.88 -21.34
CA LYS A 214 -2.45 4.11 -20.00
C LYS A 214 -1.52 4.94 -19.13
N LYS A 215 -0.23 4.60 -19.11
CA LYS A 215 0.78 5.39 -18.38
C LYS A 215 0.75 6.86 -18.82
N VAL A 216 0.80 7.15 -20.11
CA VAL A 216 0.77 8.53 -20.64
C VAL A 216 -0.51 9.25 -20.21
N PHE A 217 -1.66 8.58 -20.28
CA PHE A 217 -2.94 9.13 -19.85
C PHE A 217 -2.93 9.50 -18.38
N PHE A 218 -2.55 8.57 -17.48
CA PHE A 218 -2.52 8.83 -16.04
C PHE A 218 -1.42 9.80 -15.63
N ASP A 219 -0.27 9.81 -16.28
CA ASP A 219 0.77 10.82 -16.07
C ASP A 219 0.23 12.24 -16.33
N GLU A 220 -0.54 12.42 -17.40
CA GLU A 220 -1.17 13.70 -17.72
C GLU A 220 -2.25 14.07 -16.70
N MET A 221 -3.17 13.12 -16.39
CA MET A 221 -4.21 13.31 -15.38
C MET A 221 -3.63 13.66 -14.01
N SER A 222 -2.50 13.04 -13.61
CA SER A 222 -1.85 13.27 -12.32
C SER A 222 -1.26 14.67 -12.17
N LYS A 223 -1.16 15.47 -13.25
CA LYS A 223 -0.77 16.88 -13.17
C LYS A 223 -1.83 17.74 -12.48
N LEU A 224 -3.05 17.25 -12.35
CA LEU A 224 -4.07 17.84 -11.49
C LEU A 224 -3.68 17.62 -10.04
N ARG A 225 -3.03 18.64 -9.42
CA ARG A 225 -2.39 18.57 -8.10
C ARG A 225 -3.26 19.09 -6.95
N LYS A 226 -4.60 19.05 -7.08
CA LYS A 226 -5.51 19.55 -6.03
C LYS A 226 -6.75 18.66 -5.95
N GLY A 227 -7.11 18.28 -4.72
CA GLY A 227 -8.36 17.60 -4.42
C GLY A 227 -8.56 16.26 -5.12
N VAL A 228 -7.47 15.51 -5.33
CA VAL A 228 -7.48 14.20 -5.98
C VAL A 228 -6.78 13.15 -5.14
N THR A 229 -7.21 11.90 -5.32
CA THR A 229 -6.49 10.72 -4.83
C THR A 229 -5.87 10.00 -6.02
N LEU A 230 -4.55 9.78 -5.97
CA LEU A 230 -3.80 9.03 -6.97
C LEU A 230 -3.62 7.59 -6.48
N LEU A 231 -4.00 6.64 -7.31
CA LEU A 231 -3.79 5.21 -7.10
C LEU A 231 -2.47 4.85 -7.80
N LEU A 232 -1.44 4.57 -6.99
CA LEU A 232 -0.11 4.30 -7.53
C LEU A 232 0.00 2.85 -7.99
N SER A 233 0.79 2.61 -9.05
CA SER A 233 1.10 1.26 -9.52
C SER A 233 1.97 0.50 -8.51
N PRO A 234 1.64 -0.75 -8.17
CA PRO A 234 2.43 -1.52 -7.21
C PRO A 234 3.88 -1.75 -7.66
N LEU A 235 4.09 -2.09 -8.92
CA LEU A 235 5.43 -2.40 -9.44
C LEU A 235 6.26 -1.12 -9.66
N ASP A 236 5.62 -0.08 -10.19
CA ASP A 236 6.23 1.23 -10.45
C ASP A 236 5.48 2.37 -9.73
N PRO A 237 5.77 2.63 -8.45
CA PRO A 237 5.10 3.68 -7.68
C PRO A 237 5.35 5.11 -8.17
N THR A 238 6.17 5.30 -9.20
CA THR A 238 6.35 6.59 -9.86
C THR A 238 5.24 6.89 -10.88
N THR A 239 4.41 5.88 -11.19
CA THR A 239 3.28 5.94 -12.11
C THR A 239 1.95 5.70 -11.39
N CYS A 240 0.86 6.16 -12.00
CA CYS A 240 -0.50 5.93 -11.50
C CYS A 240 -1.21 4.89 -12.36
N GLU A 241 -2.03 4.07 -11.73
CA GLU A 241 -2.97 3.13 -12.36
C GLU A 241 -4.43 3.60 -12.21
N GLY A 242 -4.63 4.75 -11.55
CA GLY A 242 -5.93 5.34 -11.39
C GLY A 242 -5.91 6.68 -10.68
N MET A 243 -7.03 7.39 -10.78
CA MET A 243 -7.26 8.67 -10.10
C MET A 243 -8.72 8.79 -9.68
N ILE A 244 -8.95 9.33 -8.49
CA ILE A 244 -10.27 9.68 -7.98
C ILE A 244 -10.34 11.19 -7.80
N CYS A 245 -11.38 11.80 -8.34
CA CYS A 245 -11.66 13.23 -8.24
C CYS A 245 -13.14 13.44 -7.89
N GLY A 246 -13.43 13.80 -6.64
CA GLY A 246 -14.82 13.97 -6.18
C GLY A 246 -15.63 12.67 -6.31
N THR A 247 -16.64 12.69 -7.16
CA THR A 247 -17.52 11.55 -7.48
C THR A 247 -16.99 10.68 -8.62
N ASP A 248 -15.94 11.08 -9.31
CA ASP A 248 -15.42 10.40 -10.49
C ASP A 248 -14.18 9.59 -10.16
N ALA A 249 -14.10 8.38 -10.72
CA ALA A 249 -12.94 7.52 -10.64
C ALA A 249 -12.52 7.04 -12.04
N TYR A 250 -11.26 7.19 -12.37
CA TYR A 250 -10.63 6.69 -13.59
C TYR A 250 -9.63 5.62 -13.20
N VAL A 251 -9.78 4.39 -13.70
CA VAL A 251 -8.97 3.25 -13.26
C VAL A 251 -8.65 2.31 -14.41
N GLU A 252 -7.49 1.65 -14.34
CA GLU A 252 -7.14 0.55 -15.25
C GLU A 252 -7.88 -0.75 -14.90
N ASN A 253 -8.18 -0.94 -13.62
CA ASN A 253 -8.87 -2.11 -13.10
C ASN A 253 -9.93 -1.67 -12.08
N PRO A 254 -11.22 -1.88 -12.37
CA PRO A 254 -12.30 -1.58 -11.44
C PRO A 254 -12.56 -2.71 -10.42
N GLY A 255 -11.79 -3.81 -10.46
CA GLY A 255 -12.04 -4.99 -9.65
C GLY A 255 -13.42 -5.59 -9.91
N HIS A 256 -14.21 -5.73 -8.84
CA HIS A 256 -15.59 -6.24 -8.91
C HIS A 256 -16.65 -5.13 -9.13
N PHE A 257 -16.25 -3.87 -9.21
CA PHE A 257 -17.18 -2.78 -9.48
C PHE A 257 -17.49 -2.69 -10.97
N ALA A 258 -18.76 -2.46 -11.31
CA ALA A 258 -19.14 -2.13 -12.68
C ALA A 258 -18.54 -0.79 -13.07
N ASN A 259 -18.15 -0.67 -14.33
CA ASN A 259 -17.78 0.61 -14.91
C ASN A 259 -18.99 1.26 -15.59
N ASP A 260 -19.14 2.56 -15.39
CA ASP A 260 -20.21 3.36 -16.01
C ASP A 260 -19.84 3.75 -17.44
N THR A 261 -18.54 4.00 -17.66
CA THR A 261 -17.99 4.42 -18.97
C THR A 261 -16.67 3.73 -19.24
N VAL A 262 -16.27 3.73 -20.51
CA VAL A 262 -14.98 3.21 -20.99
C VAL A 262 -14.29 4.28 -21.82
N ILE A 263 -13.03 4.54 -21.50
CA ILE A 263 -12.09 5.26 -22.37
C ILE A 263 -11.21 4.20 -23.03
N ASP A 264 -11.25 4.12 -24.35
CA ASP A 264 -10.37 3.25 -25.14
C ASP A 264 -9.26 4.08 -25.79
N LEU A 265 -8.06 3.96 -25.26
CA LEU A 265 -6.87 4.66 -25.77
C LEU A 265 -6.31 4.01 -27.03
N GLY A 266 -6.76 2.80 -27.41
CA GLY A 266 -6.35 2.14 -28.65
C GLY A 266 -6.69 2.94 -29.90
N VAL A 267 -7.68 3.85 -29.83
CA VAL A 267 -8.02 4.78 -30.92
C VAL A 267 -6.88 5.76 -31.26
N PHE A 268 -5.91 5.95 -30.36
CA PHE A 268 -4.75 6.82 -30.58
C PHE A 268 -3.51 6.08 -31.11
N GLY A 269 -3.68 4.82 -31.53
CA GLY A 269 -2.66 4.01 -32.19
C GLY A 269 -2.26 2.77 -31.36
N GLU A 270 -2.03 1.67 -32.09
CA GLU A 270 -1.50 0.40 -31.59
C GLU A 270 -0.68 -0.28 -32.69
N ARG A 271 0.18 0.49 -33.39
CA ARG A 271 1.01 0.01 -34.51
C ARG A 271 2.44 -0.27 -34.05
N TYR A 272 2.62 -1.18 -33.12
CA TYR A 272 3.91 -1.65 -32.59
C TYR A 272 3.98 -3.17 -32.69
N ASP A 273 5.16 -3.75 -32.46
CA ASP A 273 5.33 -5.19 -32.39
C ASP A 273 4.60 -5.76 -31.16
N LYS A 274 3.44 -6.39 -31.43
CA LYS A 274 2.59 -6.93 -30.35
C LYS A 274 3.17 -8.22 -29.76
N ASP A 275 3.94 -8.99 -30.50
CA ASP A 275 4.54 -10.22 -30.04
C ASP A 275 5.68 -9.92 -29.06
N ASP A 276 6.57 -8.99 -29.42
CA ASP A 276 7.64 -8.51 -28.55
C ASP A 276 7.07 -7.85 -27.28
N ALA A 277 6.06 -6.99 -27.41
CA ALA A 277 5.41 -6.36 -26.25
C ALA A 277 4.76 -7.39 -25.32
N THR A 278 4.15 -8.45 -25.88
CA THR A 278 3.54 -9.52 -25.11
C THR A 278 4.61 -10.38 -24.40
N GLU A 279 5.76 -10.63 -25.04
CA GLU A 279 6.88 -11.33 -24.41
C GLU A 279 7.39 -10.54 -23.19
N GLU A 280 7.59 -9.24 -23.30
CA GLU A 280 8.00 -8.40 -22.19
C GLU A 280 6.94 -8.39 -21.07
N ALA A 281 5.66 -8.28 -21.40
CA ALA A 281 4.58 -8.37 -20.42
C ALA A 281 4.57 -9.72 -19.68
N ASN A 282 4.79 -10.83 -20.39
CA ASN A 282 4.90 -12.17 -19.79
C ASN A 282 6.11 -12.26 -18.85
N ASN A 283 7.22 -11.63 -19.20
CA ASN A 283 8.41 -11.56 -18.36
C ASN A 283 8.14 -10.74 -17.08
N VAL A 284 7.36 -9.65 -17.14
CA VAL A 284 6.89 -8.93 -15.93
C VAL A 284 6.14 -9.88 -15.00
N VAL A 285 5.19 -10.64 -15.53
CA VAL A 285 4.39 -11.61 -14.75
C VAL A 285 5.29 -12.68 -14.13
N LEU A 286 6.20 -13.25 -14.90
CA LEU A 286 7.12 -14.31 -14.46
C LEU A 286 8.04 -13.82 -13.33
N GLN A 287 8.66 -12.66 -13.49
CA GLN A 287 9.56 -12.10 -12.47
C GLN A 287 8.79 -11.73 -11.19
N THR A 288 7.58 -11.23 -11.34
CA THR A 288 6.69 -10.93 -10.19
C THR A 288 6.32 -12.22 -9.46
N ALA A 289 6.04 -13.31 -10.17
CA ALA A 289 5.76 -14.62 -9.56
C ALA A 289 6.95 -15.15 -8.74
N PHE A 290 8.19 -15.02 -9.23
CA PHE A 290 9.39 -15.36 -8.47
C PHE A 290 9.54 -14.47 -7.20
N ALA A 291 9.22 -13.18 -7.30
CA ALA A 291 9.22 -12.30 -6.15
C ALA A 291 8.19 -12.74 -5.09
N VAL A 292 6.98 -13.09 -5.51
CA VAL A 292 5.90 -13.60 -4.64
C VAL A 292 6.33 -14.88 -3.91
N GLU A 293 6.98 -15.82 -4.61
CA GLU A 293 7.52 -17.04 -3.96
C GLU A 293 8.52 -16.68 -2.85
N ARG A 294 9.39 -15.70 -3.09
CA ARG A 294 10.37 -15.24 -2.09
C ARG A 294 9.70 -14.46 -0.94
N LEU A 295 8.66 -13.67 -1.22
CA LEU A 295 7.84 -13.02 -0.19
C LEU A 295 7.20 -14.06 0.74
N ASN A 296 6.70 -15.16 0.19
CA ASN A 296 6.12 -16.24 0.99
C ASN A 296 7.17 -16.87 1.93
N LYS A 297 8.39 -17.12 1.44
CA LYS A 297 9.50 -17.61 2.28
C LYS A 297 9.90 -16.58 3.35
N ALA A 298 9.91 -15.29 3.02
CA ALA A 298 10.16 -14.21 3.99
C ALA A 298 9.07 -14.15 5.07
N ARG A 299 7.81 -14.35 4.69
CA ARG A 299 6.67 -14.44 5.63
C ARG A 299 6.80 -15.66 6.56
N GLN A 300 7.16 -16.82 6.03
CA GLN A 300 7.40 -18.03 6.85
C GLN A 300 8.53 -17.80 7.88
N ALA A 301 9.64 -17.17 7.47
CA ALA A 301 10.71 -16.78 8.38
C ALA A 301 10.21 -15.76 9.42
N HIS A 302 9.35 -14.84 9.05
CA HIS A 302 8.73 -13.90 9.99
C HIS A 302 7.86 -14.60 11.02
N MET A 303 6.99 -15.51 10.59
CA MET A 303 6.14 -16.30 11.51
C MET A 303 6.97 -17.13 12.47
N SER A 304 8.07 -17.73 12.01
CA SER A 304 8.98 -18.48 12.90
C SER A 304 9.70 -17.62 13.97
N ILE A 305 9.78 -16.30 13.75
CA ILE A 305 10.23 -15.35 14.79
C ILE A 305 9.08 -15.08 15.77
N GLU A 306 7.85 -14.92 15.27
CA GLU A 306 6.66 -14.73 16.11
C GLU A 306 6.43 -15.91 17.05
N ASP A 307 6.66 -17.15 16.60
CA ASP A 307 6.56 -18.37 17.41
C ASP A 307 7.46 -18.34 18.65
N ILE A 308 8.57 -17.58 18.61
CA ILE A 308 9.47 -17.38 19.77
C ILE A 308 8.92 -16.30 20.70
N PHE A 309 8.41 -15.19 20.15
CA PHE A 309 8.03 -14.03 20.97
C PHE A 309 6.61 -14.15 21.56
N VAL A 310 5.65 -14.73 20.83
CA VAL A 310 4.25 -14.83 21.26
C VAL A 310 4.10 -15.54 22.63
N PRO A 311 4.79 -16.66 22.93
CA PRO A 311 4.71 -17.30 24.24
C PRO A 311 5.29 -16.47 25.41
N ALA A 312 6.11 -15.45 25.09
CA ALA A 312 6.70 -14.55 26.07
C ALA A 312 5.87 -13.28 26.31
N MET A 313 4.75 -13.10 25.60
CA MET A 313 3.91 -11.91 25.72
C MET A 313 3.03 -11.94 26.98
N ASP A 314 3.00 -10.81 27.69
CA ASP A 314 1.97 -10.46 28.65
C ASP A 314 0.82 -9.73 27.94
N PHE A 315 -0.22 -10.48 27.58
CA PHE A 315 -1.39 -9.93 26.91
C PHE A 315 -2.26 -9.04 27.81
N GLU A 316 -2.18 -9.20 29.16
CA GLU A 316 -2.90 -8.31 30.08
C GLU A 316 -2.30 -6.90 30.05
N ASN A 317 -0.98 -6.79 29.95
CA ASN A 317 -0.32 -5.50 29.77
C ASN A 317 -0.68 -4.86 28.41
N ASN A 318 -0.75 -5.65 27.34
CA ASN A 318 -1.24 -5.16 26.06
C ASN A 318 -2.68 -4.63 26.12
N ASP A 319 -3.55 -5.24 26.92
CA ASP A 319 -4.93 -4.75 27.13
C ASP A 319 -4.96 -3.46 27.95
N ARG A 320 -4.00 -3.21 28.85
CA ARG A 320 -3.84 -1.91 29.54
C ARG A 320 -3.42 -0.83 28.53
N ILE A 321 -2.40 -1.11 27.73
CA ILE A 321 -1.95 -0.20 26.64
C ILE A 321 -3.12 0.12 25.69
N LEU A 322 -3.91 -0.90 25.30
CA LEU A 322 -5.09 -0.68 24.45
C LEU A 322 -6.07 0.31 25.09
N LYS A 323 -6.38 0.17 26.39
CA LYS A 323 -7.29 1.08 27.10
C LYS A 323 -6.78 2.53 27.11
N GLU A 324 -5.47 2.73 27.28
CA GLU A 324 -4.85 4.06 27.21
C GLU A 324 -4.99 4.67 25.81
N ILE A 325 -4.74 3.88 24.76
CA ILE A 325 -4.92 4.31 23.37
C ILE A 325 -6.39 4.60 23.08
N GLU A 326 -7.31 3.74 23.52
CA GLU A 326 -8.76 3.98 23.36
C GLU A 326 -9.20 5.28 24.04
N LYS A 327 -8.71 5.57 25.25
CA LYS A 327 -8.97 6.82 25.94
C LYS A 327 -8.44 8.03 25.19
N LEU A 328 -7.27 7.91 24.55
CA LEU A 328 -6.67 8.97 23.75
C LEU A 328 -7.47 9.24 22.47
N ILE A 329 -8.09 8.21 21.86
CA ILE A 329 -8.81 8.33 20.59
C ILE A 329 -10.29 8.69 20.82
N PHE A 330 -10.95 8.05 21.79
CA PHE A 330 -12.40 8.06 21.94
C PHE A 330 -12.89 8.82 23.17
N GLY A 331 -12.01 8.99 24.20
CA GLY A 331 -12.31 9.73 25.44
C GLY A 331 -12.19 11.20 25.25
#